data_0adf5b24d86da0a67d4dda72d98b7e45
#
_entry.id   0adf5b24d86da0a67d4dda72d98b7e45
#
_cell.length_a   1.000
_cell.length_b   1.000
_cell.length_c   1.000
_cell.angle_alpha   90.00
_cell.angle_beta   90.00
_cell.angle_gamma   90.00
#
_symmetry.space_group_name_H-M   'P 1'
#
loop_
_entity.id
_entity.type
_entity.pdbx_description
1 polymer ?
#
loop_
_entity_poly.entity_id
_entity_poly.type
_entity_poly.pdbx_seq_one_letter_code
_entity_poly.pdbx_strand_id
1 'polypeptide(L)'
;SLEDLEGYRVEKRLPLNWIHHGHDVFLNPAPAAGGPLIAFGLGLLELLAKTHRPGAAMARAPSVIDLARVMAATNAARRLEGARLANLADRDVIAAHFKELDGRAEANRGTTHLSVIDSRGNAAAATVSNGEGNGRMVGDHGFMLNNMLGEEDLNPDGFNAWQPGQRMSSMMSPTIIRAPDHTLTALGSGGSNRIRTAILQVVCNLVDRGMPLEQAVNAPRLHVEKCGTVSYEDQPGIEAREALLAAFPDAHGWPERNMFFGGVHSVRRHPDGRWEGAGDARRGGVSVIVE
;
A
#
# COMPACT_ATOMS: atom_id res chain seq x y z
N SER A 1 25.35 18.56 6.62
CA SER A 1 25.84 19.91 6.94
C SER A 1 24.67 20.88 7.08
N LEU A 2 24.92 22.08 7.56
CA LEU A 2 23.91 23.17 7.56
C LEU A 2 23.51 23.53 6.13
N GLU A 3 24.47 23.56 5.21
CA GLU A 3 24.26 23.82 3.79
C GLU A 3 23.29 22.82 3.14
N ASP A 4 23.35 21.53 3.51
CA ASP A 4 22.41 20.52 3.03
C ASP A 4 20.96 20.82 3.50
N LEU A 5 20.80 21.27 4.75
CA LEU A 5 19.50 21.66 5.29
C LEU A 5 18.95 22.92 4.64
N GLU A 6 19.78 23.93 4.42
CA GLU A 6 19.42 25.18 3.74
C GLU A 6 19.11 24.95 2.25
N GLY A 7 19.82 24.00 1.62
CA GLY A 7 19.64 23.59 0.24
C GLY A 7 18.37 22.74 0.00
N TYR A 8 17.79 22.15 1.05
CA TYR A 8 16.64 21.28 0.90
C TYR A 8 15.41 22.02 0.35
N ARG A 9 14.71 21.40 -0.61
CA ARG A 9 13.47 21.92 -1.19
C ARG A 9 12.40 20.85 -1.19
N VAL A 10 11.17 21.27 -0.87
CA VAL A 10 9.98 20.42 -0.99
C VAL A 10 9.61 20.28 -2.46
N GLU A 11 9.53 19.06 -2.94
CA GLU A 11 9.12 18.78 -4.31
C GLU A 11 7.60 18.62 -4.41
N LYS A 12 7.00 19.38 -5.32
CA LYS A 12 5.58 19.22 -5.68
C LYS A 12 5.47 18.37 -6.93
N ARG A 13 4.74 17.27 -6.87
CA ARG A 13 4.52 16.34 -7.98
C ARG A 13 3.03 16.15 -8.22
N LEU A 14 2.67 15.91 -9.47
CA LEU A 14 1.32 15.44 -9.79
C LEU A 14 1.17 14.01 -9.28
N PRO A 15 0.00 13.63 -8.72
CA PRO A 15 -0.25 12.27 -8.30
C PRO A 15 -0.26 11.32 -9.50
N LEU A 16 0.12 10.07 -9.26
CA LEU A 16 -0.19 8.97 -10.16
C LEU A 16 -1.70 8.70 -10.05
N ASN A 17 -2.45 8.83 -11.14
CA ASN A 17 -3.86 8.48 -11.18
C ASN A 17 -4.03 7.12 -11.86
N TRP A 18 -4.59 6.15 -11.15
CA TRP A 18 -4.98 4.85 -11.67
C TRP A 18 -6.51 4.72 -11.65
N ILE A 19 -7.11 4.40 -12.78
CA ILE A 19 -8.56 4.16 -12.85
C ILE A 19 -8.81 2.66 -12.61
N HIS A 20 -9.46 2.34 -11.48
CA HIS A 20 -9.83 0.99 -11.08
C HIS A 20 -11.35 0.85 -10.96
N HIS A 21 -11.96 0.07 -11.84
CA HIS A 21 -13.42 -0.12 -11.90
C HIS A 21 -14.23 1.19 -11.80
N GLY A 22 -13.80 2.20 -12.56
CA GLY A 22 -14.45 3.51 -12.62
C GLY A 22 -14.12 4.47 -11.46
N HIS A 23 -13.32 4.04 -10.50
CA HIS A 23 -12.82 4.89 -9.42
C HIS A 23 -11.47 5.50 -9.79
N ASP A 24 -11.29 6.80 -9.55
CA ASP A 24 -9.97 7.42 -9.59
C ASP A 24 -9.22 7.10 -8.29
N VAL A 25 -8.08 6.43 -8.40
CA VAL A 25 -7.18 6.10 -7.28
C VAL A 25 -5.93 6.96 -7.43
N PHE A 26 -5.82 8.03 -6.65
CA PHE A 26 -4.69 8.92 -6.64
C PHE A 26 -3.63 8.41 -5.66
N LEU A 27 -2.45 8.16 -6.16
CA LEU A 27 -1.31 7.58 -5.45
C LEU A 27 -0.10 8.50 -5.55
N ASN A 28 0.84 8.42 -4.63
CA ASN A 28 2.06 9.18 -4.79
C ASN A 28 2.94 8.58 -5.91
N PRO A 29 3.53 9.45 -6.75
CA PRO A 29 4.33 9.03 -7.89
C PRO A 29 5.77 8.67 -7.48
N ALA A 30 6.57 8.19 -8.42
CA ALA A 30 8.01 8.03 -8.25
C ALA A 30 8.66 9.37 -7.75
N PRO A 31 9.71 9.28 -6.92
CA PRO A 31 10.51 8.11 -6.58
C PRO A 31 9.91 7.21 -5.49
N ALA A 32 8.74 7.53 -4.95
CA ALA A 32 8.06 6.60 -4.04
C ALA A 32 7.73 5.31 -4.79
N ALA A 33 8.01 4.17 -4.16
CA ALA A 33 7.76 2.85 -4.74
C ALA A 33 6.32 2.37 -4.51
N GLY A 34 5.73 2.76 -3.39
CA GLY A 34 4.46 2.21 -2.95
C GLY A 34 3.32 2.50 -3.93
N GLY A 35 3.17 3.74 -4.40
CA GLY A 35 2.12 4.11 -5.35
C GLY A 35 2.19 3.33 -6.67
N PRO A 36 3.33 3.34 -7.40
CA PRO A 36 3.52 2.53 -8.60
C PRO A 36 3.26 1.02 -8.38
N LEU A 37 3.69 0.44 -7.27
CA LEU A 37 3.46 -0.97 -6.96
C LEU A 37 1.99 -1.29 -6.65
N ILE A 38 1.25 -0.36 -6.05
CA ILE A 38 -0.21 -0.51 -5.87
C ILE A 38 -0.91 -0.45 -7.23
N ALA A 39 -0.59 0.53 -8.09
CA ALA A 39 -1.17 0.64 -9.43
C ALA A 39 -0.87 -0.63 -10.27
N PHE A 40 0.38 -1.12 -10.23
CA PHE A 40 0.78 -2.36 -10.86
C PHE A 40 -0.05 -3.55 -10.35
N GLY A 41 -0.22 -3.68 -9.04
CA GLY A 41 -1.03 -4.74 -8.44
C GLY A 41 -2.51 -4.69 -8.85
N LEU A 42 -3.12 -3.51 -8.85
CA LEU A 42 -4.50 -3.31 -9.32
C LEU A 42 -4.63 -3.68 -10.80
N GLY A 43 -3.67 -3.30 -11.64
CA GLY A 43 -3.65 -3.66 -13.06
C GLY A 43 -3.52 -5.17 -13.32
N LEU A 44 -2.69 -5.87 -12.53
CA LEU A 44 -2.61 -7.34 -12.60
C LEU A 44 -3.92 -8.00 -12.19
N LEU A 45 -4.60 -7.51 -11.14
CA LEU A 45 -5.91 -8.02 -10.73
C LEU A 45 -6.96 -7.82 -11.83
N GLU A 46 -6.96 -6.68 -12.52
CA GLU A 46 -7.83 -6.44 -13.68
C GLU A 46 -7.58 -7.46 -14.83
N LEU A 47 -6.31 -7.81 -15.09
CA LEU A 47 -5.97 -8.82 -16.09
C LEU A 47 -6.39 -10.22 -15.66
N LEU A 48 -6.17 -10.60 -14.40
CA LEU A 48 -6.62 -11.89 -13.85
C LEU A 48 -8.14 -12.04 -13.94
N ALA A 49 -8.89 -10.99 -13.59
CA ALA A 49 -10.34 -11.01 -13.70
C ALA A 49 -10.83 -11.26 -15.15
N LYS A 50 -10.16 -10.66 -16.15
CA LYS A 50 -10.48 -10.86 -17.58
C LYS A 50 -10.18 -12.28 -18.06
N THR A 51 -9.11 -12.92 -17.55
CA THR A 51 -8.74 -14.29 -17.96
C THR A 51 -9.67 -15.34 -17.36
N HIS A 52 -10.17 -15.14 -16.13
CA HIS A 52 -11.04 -16.12 -15.48
C HIS A 52 -12.48 -16.10 -16.01
N ARG A 53 -12.96 -14.99 -16.61
CA ARG A 53 -14.29 -14.88 -17.25
C ARG A 53 -14.29 -13.86 -18.40
N PRO A 54 -13.95 -14.28 -19.62
CA PRO A 54 -14.11 -13.41 -20.80
C PRO A 54 -15.57 -12.99 -20.96
N GLY A 55 -15.85 -11.68 -21.02
CA GLY A 55 -17.17 -11.12 -21.29
C GLY A 55 -18.10 -10.89 -20.07
N ALA A 56 -17.66 -11.11 -18.83
CA ALA A 56 -18.45 -10.74 -17.65
C ALA A 56 -18.47 -9.21 -17.46
N ALA A 57 -19.67 -8.63 -17.37
CA ALA A 57 -19.87 -7.19 -17.21
C ALA A 57 -19.41 -6.63 -15.85
N MET A 58 -19.25 -7.48 -14.83
CA MET A 58 -18.68 -7.14 -13.52
C MET A 58 -17.49 -8.03 -13.23
N ALA A 59 -16.35 -7.39 -12.92
CA ALA A 59 -15.18 -8.08 -12.43
C ALA A 59 -15.50 -8.73 -11.06
N ARG A 60 -15.16 -10.01 -10.92
CA ARG A 60 -15.25 -10.68 -9.62
C ARG A 60 -14.18 -10.10 -8.68
N ALA A 61 -14.56 -9.83 -7.43
CA ALA A 61 -13.58 -9.49 -6.39
C ALA A 61 -12.44 -10.53 -6.33
N PRO A 62 -11.19 -10.09 -6.19
CA PRO A 62 -10.04 -11.00 -6.22
C PRO A 62 -10.09 -12.02 -5.09
N SER A 63 -9.74 -13.26 -5.39
CA SER A 63 -9.58 -14.30 -4.37
C SER A 63 -8.31 -14.07 -3.55
N VAL A 64 -8.18 -14.77 -2.42
CA VAL A 64 -6.94 -14.75 -1.61
C VAL A 64 -5.73 -15.24 -2.40
N ILE A 65 -5.93 -16.18 -3.33
CA ILE A 65 -4.88 -16.71 -4.21
C ILE A 65 -4.46 -15.64 -5.23
N ASP A 66 -5.41 -14.93 -5.84
CA ASP A 66 -5.12 -13.84 -6.78
C ASP A 66 -4.32 -12.73 -6.09
N LEU A 67 -4.72 -12.34 -4.88
CA LEU A 67 -3.99 -11.38 -4.06
C LEU A 67 -2.57 -11.85 -3.76
N ALA A 68 -2.38 -13.11 -3.33
CA ALA A 68 -1.04 -13.65 -3.05
C ALA A 68 -0.15 -13.66 -4.30
N ARG A 69 -0.66 -14.11 -5.44
CA ARG A 69 0.07 -14.11 -6.72
C ARG A 69 0.45 -12.69 -7.15
N VAL A 70 -0.47 -11.76 -7.07
CA VAL A 70 -0.20 -10.36 -7.42
C VAL A 70 0.83 -9.73 -6.48
N MET A 71 0.78 -10.03 -5.18
CA MET A 71 1.80 -9.56 -4.24
C MET A 71 3.18 -10.13 -4.56
N ALA A 72 3.28 -11.42 -4.91
CA ALA A 72 4.52 -12.03 -5.38
C ALA A 72 5.05 -11.33 -6.65
N ALA A 73 4.17 -11.06 -7.62
CA ALA A 73 4.53 -10.33 -8.84
C ALA A 73 5.02 -8.90 -8.56
N THR A 74 4.38 -8.16 -7.65
CA THR A 74 4.87 -6.83 -7.27
C THR A 74 6.25 -6.87 -6.64
N ASN A 75 6.59 -7.94 -5.89
CA ASN A 75 7.93 -8.16 -5.37
C ASN A 75 8.95 -8.43 -6.49
N ALA A 76 8.58 -9.25 -7.48
CA ALA A 76 9.43 -9.55 -8.62
C ALA A 76 9.66 -8.31 -9.50
N ALA A 77 8.60 -7.61 -9.86
CA ALA A 77 8.66 -6.39 -10.68
C ALA A 77 9.58 -5.32 -10.05
N ARG A 78 9.48 -5.12 -8.73
CA ARG A 78 10.36 -4.18 -8.03
C ARG A 78 11.85 -4.53 -8.19
N ARG A 79 12.21 -5.81 -8.24
CA ARG A 79 13.62 -6.23 -8.42
C ARG A 79 14.13 -6.03 -9.85
N LEU A 80 13.25 -6.24 -10.84
CA LEU A 80 13.61 -6.12 -12.25
C LEU A 80 13.71 -4.66 -12.70
N GLU A 81 12.77 -3.85 -12.27
CA GLU A 81 12.68 -2.44 -12.68
C GLU A 81 13.58 -1.50 -11.86
N GLY A 82 14.06 -1.90 -10.68
CA GLY A 82 14.96 -1.12 -9.85
C GLY A 82 14.46 0.31 -9.61
N ALA A 83 15.27 1.30 -10.00
CA ALA A 83 14.91 2.72 -9.88
C ALA A 83 13.85 3.20 -10.91
N ARG A 84 13.46 2.39 -11.90
CA ARG A 84 12.47 2.75 -12.93
C ARG A 84 11.03 2.55 -12.48
N LEU A 85 10.74 2.89 -11.25
CA LEU A 85 9.43 2.69 -10.61
C LEU A 85 8.25 3.34 -11.35
N ALA A 86 8.50 4.42 -12.09
CA ALA A 86 7.45 5.08 -12.88
C ALA A 86 6.85 4.17 -13.95
N ASN A 87 7.65 3.25 -14.52
CA ASN A 87 7.22 2.34 -15.58
C ASN A 87 6.28 1.25 -15.06
N LEU A 88 6.28 0.96 -13.76
CA LEU A 88 5.42 -0.07 -13.18
C LEU A 88 3.92 0.23 -13.30
N ALA A 89 3.54 1.48 -13.50
CA ALA A 89 2.15 1.87 -13.76
C ALA A 89 1.78 1.85 -15.25
N ASP A 90 2.70 1.47 -16.14
CA ASP A 90 2.44 1.30 -17.57
C ASP A 90 1.71 -0.03 -17.83
N ARG A 91 0.64 0.02 -18.63
CA ARG A 91 -0.21 -1.16 -18.92
C ARG A 91 0.54 -2.23 -19.72
N ASP A 92 1.48 -1.86 -20.57
CA ASP A 92 2.28 -2.79 -21.35
C ASP A 92 3.32 -3.50 -20.47
N VAL A 93 3.92 -2.77 -19.51
CA VAL A 93 4.81 -3.35 -18.50
C VAL A 93 4.04 -4.32 -17.60
N ILE A 94 2.83 -3.95 -17.15
CA ILE A 94 1.95 -4.83 -16.37
C ILE A 94 1.62 -6.11 -17.14
N ALA A 95 1.27 -6.01 -18.43
CA ALA A 95 0.96 -7.15 -19.27
C ALA A 95 2.16 -8.07 -19.50
N ALA A 96 3.38 -7.54 -19.59
CA ALA A 96 4.61 -8.32 -19.72
C ALA A 96 4.89 -9.14 -18.45
N HIS A 97 4.81 -8.51 -17.28
CA HIS A 97 5.05 -9.18 -15.98
C HIS A 97 3.97 -10.19 -15.61
N PHE A 98 2.77 -10.09 -16.16
CA PHE A 98 1.70 -11.05 -15.95
C PHE A 98 2.12 -12.50 -16.33
N LYS A 99 3.11 -12.65 -17.18
CA LYS A 99 3.63 -13.95 -17.67
C LYS A 99 4.66 -14.63 -16.75
N GLU A 100 5.17 -13.90 -15.72
CA GLU A 100 6.36 -14.31 -14.94
C GLU A 100 6.12 -14.32 -13.43
N LEU A 101 5.07 -14.99 -12.94
CA LEU A 101 4.68 -14.93 -11.51
C LEU A 101 5.47 -15.92 -10.63
N ASP A 102 6.61 -15.50 -10.04
CA ASP A 102 7.25 -16.18 -8.87
C ASP A 102 8.32 -15.34 -8.13
N GLY A 103 8.47 -15.50 -6.78
CA GLY A 103 9.58 -14.92 -5.99
C GLY A 103 9.34 -14.53 -4.52
N ARG A 104 10.41 -14.49 -3.72
CA ARG A 104 10.45 -14.47 -2.22
C ARG A 104 11.15 -13.27 -1.56
N ALA A 105 10.72 -12.79 -0.33
CA ALA A 105 11.45 -11.91 0.59
C ALA A 105 10.88 -11.41 1.93
N GLU A 106 11.70 -10.84 2.82
CA GLU A 106 11.41 -10.35 4.18
C GLU A 106 11.54 -8.84 4.38
N ALA A 107 10.84 -8.21 5.38
CA ALA A 107 11.19 -6.96 6.08
C ALA A 107 10.25 -6.48 7.19
N ASN A 108 10.68 -5.50 8.03
CA ASN A 108 9.99 -4.91 9.18
C ASN A 108 9.95 -3.37 9.22
N ARG A 109 8.93 -2.71 9.80
CA ARG A 109 8.66 -1.61 10.77
C ARG A 109 8.33 -0.18 10.31
N GLY A 110 7.92 0.62 11.27
CA GLY A 110 8.00 2.05 11.67
C GLY A 110 7.47 3.17 10.77
N THR A 111 6.14 3.31 10.55
CA THR A 111 5.55 4.40 9.78
C THR A 111 4.19 4.82 10.36
N THR A 112 3.85 6.13 10.31
CA THR A 112 2.58 6.70 10.75
C THR A 112 1.83 7.31 9.57
N HIS A 113 0.50 7.20 9.57
CA HIS A 113 -0.38 7.78 8.56
C HIS A 113 -1.51 8.59 9.18
N LEU A 114 -1.87 9.70 8.53
CA LEU A 114 -3.05 10.51 8.84
C LEU A 114 -3.82 10.86 7.56
N SER A 115 -5.14 10.87 7.66
CA SER A 115 -6.06 11.28 6.60
C SER A 115 -7.06 12.30 7.13
N VAL A 116 -7.34 13.34 6.36
CA VAL A 116 -8.30 14.39 6.71
C VAL A 116 -9.15 14.73 5.48
N ILE A 117 -10.45 14.92 5.69
CA ILE A 117 -11.35 15.53 4.69
C ILE A 117 -12.12 16.65 5.39
N ASP A 118 -12.20 17.82 4.77
CA ASP A 118 -12.97 18.95 5.32
C ASP A 118 -14.41 18.99 4.78
N SER A 119 -15.24 19.88 5.35
CA SER A 119 -16.64 20.06 4.95
C SER A 119 -16.80 20.55 3.50
N ARG A 120 -15.77 21.15 2.91
CA ARG A 120 -15.76 21.58 1.50
C ARG A 120 -15.36 20.47 0.55
N GLY A 121 -14.94 19.30 1.06
CA GLY A 121 -14.47 18.17 0.28
C GLY A 121 -12.99 18.26 -0.11
N ASN A 122 -12.19 19.12 0.53
CA ASN A 122 -10.75 19.04 0.40
C ASN A 122 -10.26 17.81 1.18
N ALA A 123 -9.46 16.97 0.53
CA ALA A 123 -8.93 15.75 1.11
C ALA A 123 -7.40 15.80 1.18
N ALA A 124 -6.84 15.38 2.30
CA ALA A 124 -5.40 15.24 2.49
C ALA A 124 -5.07 13.89 3.12
N ALA A 125 -4.07 13.23 2.60
CA ALA A 125 -3.50 12.00 3.13
C ALA A 125 -1.99 12.18 3.28
N ALA A 126 -1.45 11.98 4.46
CA ALA A 126 -0.03 12.16 4.74
C ALA A 126 0.54 10.92 5.45
N THR A 127 1.68 10.46 4.97
CA THR A 127 2.42 9.36 5.59
C THR A 127 3.83 9.84 5.91
N VAL A 128 4.25 9.67 7.14
CA VAL A 128 5.57 10.06 7.64
C VAL A 128 6.29 8.89 8.29
N SER A 129 7.61 8.85 8.18
CA SER A 129 8.42 7.76 8.73
C SER A 129 9.81 8.25 9.12
N ASN A 130 10.32 7.72 10.22
CA ASN A 130 11.73 7.77 10.60
C ASN A 130 12.47 6.47 10.24
N GLY A 131 11.82 5.58 9.48
CA GLY A 131 12.25 4.19 9.47
C GLY A 131 12.06 3.60 10.86
N GLU A 132 13.12 3.06 11.43
CA GLU A 132 13.14 2.61 12.84
C GLU A 132 13.75 3.68 13.77
N GLY A 133 14.29 4.78 13.18
CA GLY A 133 15.08 5.77 13.86
C GLY A 133 16.52 5.31 14.10
N ASN A 134 17.46 6.24 14.21
CA ASN A 134 18.87 5.94 14.37
C ASN A 134 19.32 5.73 15.84
N GLY A 135 18.39 5.73 16.79
CA GLY A 135 18.65 5.56 18.21
C GLY A 135 19.24 6.77 18.93
N ARG A 136 19.39 7.91 18.25
CA ARG A 136 19.96 9.13 18.84
C ARG A 136 18.97 10.30 18.77
N MET A 137 18.78 10.93 19.92
CA MET A 137 18.06 12.21 20.01
C MET A 137 18.99 13.37 19.58
N VAL A 138 18.43 14.35 18.91
CA VAL A 138 19.17 15.55 18.47
C VAL A 138 19.19 16.57 19.60
N GLY A 139 20.26 16.60 20.37
CA GLY A 139 20.42 17.53 21.50
C GLY A 139 19.18 17.55 22.40
N ASP A 140 18.75 18.76 22.79
CA ASP A 140 17.56 18.98 23.62
C ASP A 140 16.27 19.19 22.81
N HIS A 141 16.30 18.97 21.48
CA HIS A 141 15.16 19.22 20.58
C HIS A 141 14.07 18.13 20.62
N GLY A 142 14.32 17.01 21.30
CA GLY A 142 13.31 15.97 21.53
C GLY A 142 12.89 15.14 20.32
N PHE A 143 13.62 15.20 19.19
CA PHE A 143 13.37 14.35 18.03
C PHE A 143 14.56 13.47 17.69
N MET A 144 14.26 12.32 17.09
CA MET A 144 15.23 11.33 16.61
C MET A 144 15.42 11.46 15.09
N LEU A 145 16.67 11.35 14.62
CA LEU A 145 16.93 11.26 13.18
C LEU A 145 16.46 9.91 12.63
N ASN A 146 16.11 9.91 11.34
CA ASN A 146 15.74 8.69 10.65
C ASN A 146 16.94 7.76 10.39
N ASN A 147 16.64 6.49 10.08
CA ASN A 147 17.62 5.52 9.58
C ASN A 147 17.25 4.98 8.20
N MET A 148 16.51 5.74 7.39
CA MET A 148 15.95 5.28 6.11
C MET A 148 17.00 4.69 5.15
N LEU A 149 18.23 5.21 5.14
CA LEU A 149 19.33 4.65 4.34
C LEU A 149 19.76 3.25 4.79
N GLY A 150 19.45 2.84 6.03
CA GLY A 150 19.72 1.52 6.58
C GLY A 150 18.60 0.51 6.39
N GLU A 151 17.48 0.88 5.75
CA GLU A 151 16.38 -0.05 5.50
C GLU A 151 16.56 -0.81 4.18
N GLU A 152 16.61 -2.14 4.26
CA GLU A 152 16.82 -3.03 3.10
C GLU A 152 15.77 -2.79 2.00
N ASP A 153 14.52 -2.59 2.39
CA ASP A 153 13.40 -2.35 1.46
C ASP A 153 13.57 -1.11 0.59
N LEU A 154 14.34 -0.15 1.06
CA LEU A 154 14.56 1.11 0.37
C LEU A 154 15.86 1.12 -0.44
N ASN A 155 16.63 0.06 -0.35
CA ASN A 155 17.90 -0.13 -1.04
C ASN A 155 17.83 -1.31 -2.03
N PRO A 156 17.04 -1.22 -3.12
CA PRO A 156 16.85 -2.33 -4.07
C PRO A 156 18.16 -2.72 -4.77
N ASP A 157 19.07 -1.76 -4.95
CA ASP A 157 20.38 -1.95 -5.61
C ASP A 157 21.51 -2.21 -4.59
N GLY A 158 21.16 -2.43 -3.32
CA GLY A 158 22.09 -2.60 -2.22
C GLY A 158 22.38 -1.33 -1.41
N PHE A 159 22.96 -1.50 -0.23
CA PHE A 159 23.33 -0.39 0.64
C PHE A 159 24.43 0.48 0.01
N ASN A 160 24.38 1.78 0.25
CA ASN A 160 25.30 2.79 -0.25
C ASN A 160 25.29 2.97 -1.79
N ALA A 161 24.28 2.46 -2.50
CA ALA A 161 24.14 2.64 -3.96
C ALA A 161 23.53 3.98 -4.37
N TRP A 162 22.89 4.70 -3.45
CA TRP A 162 22.26 6.00 -3.71
C TRP A 162 23.29 7.08 -4.04
N GLN A 163 23.05 7.80 -5.13
CA GLN A 163 23.92 8.91 -5.51
C GLN A 163 23.64 10.17 -4.67
N PRO A 164 24.66 10.99 -4.38
CA PRO A 164 24.45 12.28 -3.72
C PRO A 164 23.41 13.13 -4.44
N GLY A 165 22.52 13.78 -3.68
CA GLY A 165 21.42 14.59 -4.22
C GLY A 165 20.23 13.81 -4.78
N GLN A 166 20.31 12.49 -4.87
CA GLN A 166 19.19 11.64 -5.30
C GLN A 166 18.18 11.49 -4.17
N ARG A 167 16.88 11.63 -4.49
CA ARG A 167 15.81 11.33 -3.55
C ARG A 167 15.58 9.84 -3.45
N MET A 168 15.57 9.33 -2.23
CA MET A 168 15.30 7.94 -1.93
C MET A 168 13.87 7.54 -2.34
N SER A 169 13.69 6.28 -2.69
CA SER A 169 12.36 5.66 -2.76
C SER A 169 11.78 5.46 -1.37
N SER A 170 10.47 5.27 -1.29
CA SER A 170 9.80 4.83 -0.06
C SER A 170 8.58 3.97 -0.39
N MET A 171 8.13 3.16 0.58
CA MET A 171 6.87 2.40 0.45
C MET A 171 5.66 3.22 0.88
N MET A 172 5.85 4.41 1.46
CA MET A 172 4.76 5.28 1.87
C MET A 172 3.85 5.60 0.69
N SER A 173 2.54 5.40 0.87
CA SER A 173 1.54 5.52 -0.18
C SER A 173 0.27 6.17 0.35
N PRO A 174 0.32 7.46 0.72
CA PRO A 174 -0.90 8.20 0.97
C PRO A 174 -1.77 8.14 -0.28
N THR A 175 -3.05 7.79 -0.10
CA THR A 175 -3.96 7.44 -1.19
C THR A 175 -5.28 8.19 -1.04
N ILE A 176 -5.82 8.69 -2.14
CA ILE A 176 -7.17 9.25 -2.22
C ILE A 176 -7.93 8.51 -3.30
N ILE A 177 -9.15 8.06 -2.99
CA ILE A 177 -10.07 7.42 -3.94
C ILE A 177 -11.25 8.37 -4.15
N ARG A 178 -11.56 8.63 -5.40
CA ARG A 178 -12.78 9.31 -5.82
C ARG A 178 -13.65 8.33 -6.60
N ALA A 179 -14.79 7.99 -6.03
CA ALA A 179 -15.78 7.11 -6.67
C ALA A 179 -16.58 7.85 -7.75
N PRO A 180 -17.26 7.12 -8.67
CA PRO A 180 -18.09 7.72 -9.70
C PRO A 180 -19.24 8.59 -9.16
N ASP A 181 -19.74 8.30 -7.97
CA ASP A 181 -20.76 9.07 -7.25
C ASP A 181 -20.19 10.28 -6.49
N HIS A 182 -18.90 10.60 -6.68
CA HIS A 182 -18.14 11.63 -5.96
C HIS A 182 -17.89 11.37 -4.47
N THR A 183 -18.14 10.16 -3.97
CA THR A 183 -17.65 9.76 -2.64
C THR A 183 -16.13 9.86 -2.60
N LEU A 184 -15.59 10.56 -1.60
CA LEU A 184 -14.15 10.70 -1.38
C LEU A 184 -13.71 9.83 -0.20
N THR A 185 -12.63 9.08 -0.38
CA THR A 185 -11.98 8.32 0.68
C THR A 185 -10.49 8.67 0.69
N ALA A 186 -9.97 9.13 1.83
CA ALA A 186 -8.54 9.32 2.04
C ALA A 186 -8.06 8.22 2.98
N LEU A 187 -6.96 7.55 2.63
CA LEU A 187 -6.42 6.43 3.37
C LEU A 187 -4.90 6.28 3.19
N GLY A 188 -4.29 5.52 4.08
CA GLY A 188 -2.90 5.09 3.96
C GLY A 188 -2.49 4.23 5.16
N SER A 189 -1.27 3.73 5.15
CA SER A 189 -0.82 2.70 6.09
C SER A 189 0.57 2.97 6.62
N GLY A 190 0.85 2.46 7.82
CA GLY A 190 2.19 2.18 8.31
C GLY A 190 2.53 0.69 8.18
N GLY A 191 3.83 0.33 8.16
CA GLY A 191 4.27 -1.07 8.18
C GLY A 191 5.28 -1.48 7.10
N SER A 192 6.23 -0.60 6.73
CA SER A 192 7.31 -0.90 5.78
C SER A 192 6.78 -1.44 4.44
N ASN A 193 7.29 -2.56 3.92
CA ASN A 193 6.84 -3.17 2.66
C ASN A 193 5.37 -3.62 2.69
N ARG A 194 4.76 -3.82 3.88
CA ARG A 194 3.33 -4.14 4.03
C ARG A 194 2.41 -2.96 3.75
N ILE A 195 2.90 -1.73 3.75
CA ILE A 195 2.12 -0.54 3.42
C ILE A 195 1.35 -0.73 2.10
N ARG A 196 2.05 -1.12 1.03
CA ARG A 196 1.45 -1.30 -0.30
C ARG A 196 0.44 -2.46 -0.34
N THR A 197 0.72 -3.58 0.33
CA THR A 197 -0.18 -4.75 0.32
C THR A 197 -1.40 -4.55 1.22
N ALA A 198 -1.27 -3.81 2.31
CA ALA A 198 -2.39 -3.42 3.15
C ALA A 198 -3.32 -2.46 2.41
N ILE A 199 -2.77 -1.43 1.75
CA ILE A 199 -3.56 -0.48 0.96
C ILE A 199 -4.22 -1.19 -0.22
N LEU A 200 -3.50 -2.03 -0.97
CA LEU A 200 -4.05 -2.81 -2.08
C LEU A 200 -5.29 -3.60 -1.66
N GLN A 201 -5.22 -4.34 -0.55
CA GLN A 201 -6.35 -5.14 -0.07
C GLN A 201 -7.52 -4.28 0.38
N VAL A 202 -7.26 -3.15 1.05
CA VAL A 202 -8.34 -2.22 1.45
C VAL A 202 -8.99 -1.59 0.22
N VAL A 203 -8.23 -1.19 -0.81
CA VAL A 203 -8.79 -0.71 -2.08
C VAL A 203 -9.69 -1.78 -2.72
N CYS A 204 -9.22 -3.03 -2.83
CA CYS A 204 -10.03 -4.13 -3.35
C CYS A 204 -11.30 -4.38 -2.52
N ASN A 205 -11.20 -4.30 -1.18
CA ASN A 205 -12.37 -4.47 -0.32
C ASN A 205 -13.40 -3.35 -0.53
N LEU A 206 -12.94 -2.12 -0.71
CA LEU A 206 -13.82 -0.96 -0.94
C LEU A 206 -14.43 -0.95 -2.36
N VAL A 207 -13.59 -1.21 -3.38
CA VAL A 207 -13.96 -1.02 -4.79
C VAL A 207 -14.53 -2.29 -5.40
N ASP A 208 -13.84 -3.44 -5.26
CA ASP A 208 -14.26 -4.70 -5.89
C ASP A 208 -15.35 -5.43 -5.11
N ARG A 209 -15.34 -5.29 -3.78
CA ARG A 209 -16.30 -5.98 -2.89
C ARG A 209 -17.39 -5.08 -2.35
N GLY A 210 -17.27 -3.75 -2.51
CA GLY A 210 -18.23 -2.78 -2.01
C GLY A 210 -18.41 -2.80 -0.48
N MET A 211 -17.37 -3.17 0.26
CA MET A 211 -17.47 -3.29 1.72
C MET A 211 -17.62 -1.93 2.39
N PRO A 212 -18.38 -1.83 3.50
CA PRO A 212 -18.35 -0.66 4.40
C PRO A 212 -16.92 -0.35 4.85
N LEU A 213 -16.61 0.94 5.08
CA LEU A 213 -15.25 1.42 5.34
C LEU A 213 -14.56 0.68 6.50
N GLU A 214 -15.23 0.57 7.62
CA GLU A 214 -14.69 -0.10 8.82
C GLU A 214 -14.43 -1.59 8.58
N GLN A 215 -15.35 -2.26 7.89
CA GLN A 215 -15.18 -3.67 7.54
C GLN A 215 -14.02 -3.87 6.57
N ALA A 216 -13.88 -3.01 5.56
CA ALA A 216 -12.80 -3.05 4.58
C ALA A 216 -11.42 -2.89 5.24
N VAL A 217 -11.30 -1.96 6.20
CA VAL A 217 -10.08 -1.69 6.96
C VAL A 217 -9.74 -2.86 7.89
N ASN A 218 -10.74 -3.42 8.57
CA ASN A 218 -10.55 -4.46 9.58
C ASN A 218 -10.65 -5.89 9.04
N ALA A 219 -10.90 -6.10 7.74
CA ALA A 219 -10.90 -7.42 7.12
C ALA A 219 -9.56 -8.15 7.32
N PRO A 220 -9.56 -9.48 7.45
CA PRO A 220 -8.33 -10.27 7.51
C PRO A 220 -7.40 -9.97 6.33
N ARG A 221 -6.10 -9.97 6.58
CA ARG A 221 -5.07 -9.66 5.59
C ARG A 221 -4.14 -10.82 5.33
N LEU A 222 -3.56 -10.79 4.15
CA LEU A 222 -2.40 -11.58 3.81
C LEU A 222 -1.26 -10.67 3.32
N HIS A 223 -0.04 -11.19 3.39
CA HIS A 223 1.14 -10.55 2.83
C HIS A 223 2.06 -11.62 2.26
N VAL A 224 2.66 -11.31 1.12
CA VAL A 224 3.69 -12.15 0.54
C VAL A 224 5.03 -11.45 0.76
N GLU A 225 5.86 -12.11 1.53
CA GLU A 225 7.21 -11.65 1.82
C GLU A 225 8.08 -11.73 0.55
N LYS A 226 9.22 -10.97 0.53
CA LYS A 226 10.21 -11.01 -0.56
C LYS A 226 10.80 -12.43 -0.73
N CYS A 227 10.78 -13.37 0.27
CA CYS A 227 11.08 -14.81 0.17
C CYS A 227 9.94 -15.68 -0.42
N GLY A 228 8.76 -15.12 -0.74
CA GLY A 228 7.56 -15.79 -1.23
C GLY A 228 6.75 -16.49 -0.14
N THR A 229 7.22 -16.49 1.10
CA THR A 229 6.39 -16.93 2.21
C THR A 229 5.12 -16.11 2.28
N VAL A 230 3.98 -16.78 2.25
CA VAL A 230 2.67 -16.16 2.43
C VAL A 230 2.35 -16.14 3.91
N SER A 231 2.23 -14.98 4.50
CA SER A 231 1.68 -14.78 5.84
C SER A 231 0.22 -14.35 5.73
N TYR A 232 -0.67 -14.89 6.55
CA TYR A 232 -2.09 -14.52 6.55
C TYR A 232 -2.66 -14.52 7.96
N GLU A 233 -3.65 -13.68 8.21
CA GLU A 233 -4.42 -13.69 9.46
C GLU A 233 -5.47 -14.81 9.39
N ASP A 234 -5.28 -15.83 10.22
CA ASP A 234 -6.17 -17.01 10.31
C ASP A 234 -7.38 -16.70 11.21
N GLN A 235 -8.26 -15.81 10.73
CA GLN A 235 -9.44 -15.36 11.45
C GLN A 235 -10.72 -15.74 10.69
N PRO A 236 -11.88 -15.78 11.38
CA PRO A 236 -13.17 -15.93 10.72
C PRO A 236 -13.34 -14.88 9.62
N GLY A 237 -13.65 -15.30 8.39
CA GLY A 237 -13.79 -14.44 7.20
C GLY A 237 -12.62 -14.50 6.23
N ILE A 238 -11.56 -15.23 6.46
CA ILE A 238 -10.66 -15.68 5.40
C ILE A 238 -11.35 -16.76 4.57
N GLU A 239 -11.85 -16.36 3.42
CA GLU A 239 -12.42 -17.30 2.45
C GLU A 239 -11.29 -18.13 1.81
N ALA A 240 -11.60 -19.40 1.61
CA ALA A 240 -10.72 -20.32 0.89
C ALA A 240 -9.32 -20.57 1.51
N ARG A 241 -9.25 -20.65 2.87
CA ARG A 241 -8.04 -21.07 3.59
C ARG A 241 -7.43 -22.36 3.01
N GLU A 242 -8.27 -23.36 2.77
CA GLU A 242 -7.82 -24.64 2.20
C GLU A 242 -7.22 -24.46 0.80
N ALA A 243 -7.83 -23.63 -0.04
CA ALA A 243 -7.31 -23.32 -1.35
C ALA A 243 -5.99 -22.53 -1.28
N LEU A 244 -5.86 -21.63 -0.29
CA LEU A 244 -4.61 -20.90 -0.05
C LEU A 244 -3.49 -21.85 0.34
N LEU A 245 -3.75 -22.77 1.29
CA LEU A 245 -2.76 -23.76 1.75
C LEU A 245 -2.41 -24.78 0.65
N ALA A 246 -3.37 -25.11 -0.21
CA ALA A 246 -3.10 -25.97 -1.38
C ALA A 246 -2.20 -25.27 -2.41
N ALA A 247 -2.36 -23.97 -2.61
CA ALA A 247 -1.53 -23.19 -3.53
C ALA A 247 -0.18 -22.76 -2.93
N PHE A 248 -0.12 -22.57 -1.63
CA PHE A 248 1.06 -22.14 -0.87
C PHE A 248 1.21 -22.99 0.40
N PRO A 249 1.77 -24.22 0.29
CA PRO A 249 1.84 -25.16 1.41
C PRO A 249 2.60 -24.65 2.64
N ASP A 250 3.57 -23.74 2.42
CA ASP A 250 4.40 -23.13 3.46
C ASP A 250 3.79 -21.82 4.00
N ALA A 251 2.50 -21.54 3.70
CA ALA A 251 1.86 -20.33 4.18
C ALA A 251 1.73 -20.34 5.70
N HIS A 252 2.08 -19.22 6.34
CA HIS A 252 2.08 -19.06 7.80
C HIS A 252 0.81 -18.34 8.27
N GLY A 253 -0.03 -19.03 9.03
CA GLY A 253 -1.24 -18.49 9.66
C GLY A 253 -0.93 -17.81 10.99
N TRP A 254 -1.42 -16.59 11.18
CA TRP A 254 -1.37 -15.82 12.41
C TRP A 254 -2.74 -15.94 13.11
N PRO A 255 -2.81 -16.44 14.34
CA PRO A 255 -4.10 -16.71 15.00
C PRO A 255 -4.89 -15.45 15.33
N GLU A 256 -4.22 -14.29 15.39
CA GLU A 256 -4.81 -13.00 15.74
C GLU A 256 -4.41 -11.91 14.75
N ARG A 257 -5.18 -10.82 14.75
CA ARG A 257 -4.80 -9.59 14.06
C ARG A 257 -3.46 -9.09 14.58
N ASN A 258 -2.55 -8.74 13.67
CA ASN A 258 -1.21 -8.37 14.06
C ASN A 258 -0.73 -7.13 13.31
N MET A 259 0.02 -6.26 14.02
CA MET A 259 0.64 -5.08 13.44
C MET A 259 1.62 -5.40 12.29
N PHE A 260 2.04 -6.66 12.18
CA PHE A 260 2.82 -7.17 11.05
C PHE A 260 2.14 -6.86 9.70
N PHE A 261 0.83 -7.00 9.58
CA PHE A 261 0.07 -6.77 8.34
C PHE A 261 -0.20 -5.29 8.02
N GLY A 262 0.54 -4.36 8.62
CA GLY A 262 0.34 -2.93 8.46
C GLY A 262 -0.87 -2.42 9.25
N GLY A 263 -1.24 -1.15 9.03
CA GLY A 263 -2.42 -0.57 9.65
C GLY A 263 -2.95 0.56 8.78
N VAL A 264 -4.13 0.36 8.17
CA VAL A 264 -4.74 1.35 7.28
C VAL A 264 -5.70 2.24 8.06
N HIS A 265 -5.40 3.53 8.11
CA HIS A 265 -6.29 4.53 8.69
C HIS A 265 -6.98 5.29 7.56
N SER A 266 -8.28 5.53 7.69
CA SER A 266 -9.07 6.09 6.60
C SER A 266 -10.23 6.95 7.09
N VAL A 267 -10.58 7.96 6.27
CA VAL A 267 -11.78 8.77 6.42
C VAL A 267 -12.50 8.84 5.08
N ARG A 268 -13.84 8.93 5.12
CA ARG A 268 -14.69 8.99 3.93
C ARG A 268 -15.77 10.05 4.09
N ARG A 269 -16.03 10.77 3.01
CA ARG A 269 -17.15 11.70 2.89
C ARG A 269 -18.01 11.31 1.71
N HIS A 270 -19.30 11.15 1.95
CA HIS A 270 -20.32 10.91 0.92
C HIS A 270 -20.91 12.22 0.37
N PRO A 271 -21.44 12.21 -0.87
CA PRO A 271 -22.08 13.38 -1.44
C PRO A 271 -23.29 13.89 -0.65
N ASP A 272 -23.98 13.00 0.06
CA ASP A 272 -25.12 13.30 0.93
C ASP A 272 -24.71 13.97 2.26
N GLY A 273 -23.41 14.20 2.46
CA GLY A 273 -22.88 14.81 3.67
C GLY A 273 -22.55 13.84 4.80
N ARG A 274 -22.82 12.55 4.64
CA ARG A 274 -22.46 11.51 5.61
C ARG A 274 -20.95 11.31 5.67
N TRP A 275 -20.44 11.09 6.88
CA TRP A 275 -19.04 10.85 7.18
C TRP A 275 -18.82 9.44 7.71
N GLU A 276 -17.69 8.84 7.37
CA GLU A 276 -17.20 7.60 7.95
C GLU A 276 -15.72 7.76 8.29
N GLY A 277 -15.28 7.11 9.36
CA GLY A 277 -13.87 7.02 9.72
C GLY A 277 -13.55 5.63 10.25
N ALA A 278 -12.38 5.12 9.91
CA ALA A 278 -11.91 3.83 10.37
C ALA A 278 -10.42 3.87 10.73
N GLY A 279 -10.15 3.68 12.02
CA GLY A 279 -8.81 3.42 12.54
C GLY A 279 -8.55 1.91 12.56
N ASP A 280 -7.42 1.48 12.06
CA ASP A 280 -7.04 0.07 12.06
C ASP A 280 -6.62 -0.38 13.45
N ALA A 281 -7.33 -1.37 13.98
CA ALA A 281 -7.06 -1.93 15.30
C ALA A 281 -5.65 -2.55 15.43
N ARG A 282 -5.03 -3.00 14.30
CA ARG A 282 -3.67 -3.56 14.28
C ARG A 282 -2.61 -2.58 14.77
N ARG A 283 -2.87 -1.28 14.65
CA ARG A 283 -1.95 -0.20 15.04
C ARG A 283 -2.60 0.87 15.92
N GLY A 284 -3.64 0.51 16.65
CA GLY A 284 -4.31 1.42 17.57
C GLY A 284 -4.87 2.68 16.89
N GLY A 285 -5.27 2.56 15.63
CA GLY A 285 -5.78 3.68 14.86
C GLY A 285 -7.12 4.18 15.38
N VAL A 286 -7.34 5.47 15.26
CA VAL A 286 -8.58 6.15 15.67
C VAL A 286 -9.10 7.03 14.54
N SER A 287 -10.39 7.31 14.57
CA SER A 287 -11.02 8.32 13.71
C SER A 287 -11.85 9.27 14.56
N VAL A 288 -11.88 10.53 14.16
CA VAL A 288 -12.64 11.59 14.85
C VAL A 288 -13.38 12.40 13.80
N ILE A 289 -14.66 12.66 14.04
CA ILE A 289 -15.47 13.64 13.30
C ILE A 289 -15.56 14.87 14.18
N VAL A 290 -15.17 16.03 13.64
CA VAL A 290 -15.21 17.32 14.33
C VAL A 290 -16.33 18.14 13.68
N GLU A 291 -17.27 18.61 14.52
CA GLU A 291 -18.39 19.51 14.12
C GLU A 291 -17.93 20.97 14.02
#